data_7351023e20f5236c4f61255bd6d7b7c6
#
_entry.id   7351023e20f5236c4f61255bd6d7b7c6
#
_cell.length_a   1.000
_cell.length_b   1.000
_cell.length_c   1.000
_cell.angle_alpha   90.00
_cell.angle_beta   90.00
_cell.angle_gamma   90.00
#
_symmetry.space_group_name_H-M   'P 1'
#
loop_
_entity.id
_entity.type
_entity.pdbx_description
1 polymer ?
#
loop_
_entity_poly.entity_id
_entity_poly.type
_entity_poly.pdbx_seq_one_letter_code
_entity_poly.pdbx_strand_id
1 'polypeptide(L)'
;MEFKNIKFEKRKETFKNVTQKYPGRIPIVLIPTSQELGVVNNAIATIKSVNIGYLLLELRQKFKLREDEGLYLYCGLNQTYLPITCSIEEAYRKFQDPDGFLYLYLAKEVIFG
;
A
#
# COMPACT_ATOMS: atom_id res chain seq x y z
N MET A 1 3.55 0.32 -16.22
CA MET A 1 4.07 -1.03 -15.93
C MET A 1 3.95 -1.32 -14.44
N GLU A 2 3.44 -2.47 -14.09
CA GLU A 2 3.35 -2.87 -12.69
C GLU A 2 4.73 -3.24 -12.15
N PHE A 3 5.02 -2.78 -10.95
CA PHE A 3 6.31 -3.06 -10.30
C PHE A 3 6.55 -4.58 -10.17
N LYS A 4 5.48 -5.34 -9.90
CA LYS A 4 5.59 -6.80 -9.76
C LYS A 4 6.07 -7.51 -11.03
N ASN A 5 5.95 -6.87 -12.19
CA ASN A 5 6.41 -7.42 -13.47
C ASN A 5 7.92 -7.20 -13.71
N ILE A 6 8.56 -6.40 -12.86
CA ILE A 6 10.01 -6.22 -12.92
C ILE A 6 10.68 -7.48 -12.34
N LYS A 7 11.84 -7.83 -12.86
CA LYS A 7 12.59 -9.01 -12.39
C LYS A 7 12.82 -8.99 -10.89
N PHE A 8 12.69 -10.13 -10.25
CA PHE A 8 12.81 -10.27 -8.81
C PHE A 8 14.12 -9.66 -8.27
N GLU A 9 15.25 -9.92 -8.91
CA GLU A 9 16.53 -9.38 -8.46
C GLU A 9 16.56 -7.87 -8.47
N LYS A 10 15.92 -7.24 -9.46
CA LYS A 10 15.84 -5.78 -9.52
C LYS A 10 14.91 -5.21 -8.46
N ARG A 11 13.81 -5.90 -8.18
CA ARG A 11 12.90 -5.49 -7.11
C ARG A 11 13.60 -5.56 -5.76
N LYS A 12 14.37 -6.62 -5.55
CA LYS A 12 15.14 -6.83 -4.32
C LYS A 12 16.22 -5.77 -4.15
N GLU A 13 16.87 -5.38 -5.25
CA GLU A 13 17.84 -4.30 -5.26
C GLU A 13 17.20 -2.97 -4.90
N THR A 14 16.02 -2.68 -5.46
CA THR A 14 15.26 -1.48 -5.14
C THR A 14 14.90 -1.45 -3.66
N PHE A 15 14.46 -2.59 -3.11
CA PHE A 15 14.18 -2.73 -1.69
C PHE A 15 15.41 -2.38 -0.85
N LYS A 16 16.55 -2.93 -1.21
CA LYS A 16 17.79 -2.66 -0.49
C LYS A 16 18.16 -1.19 -0.51
N ASN A 17 18.05 -0.54 -1.67
CA ASN A 17 18.37 0.88 -1.82
C ASN A 17 17.41 1.75 -1.01
N VAL A 18 16.13 1.45 -1.05
CA VAL A 18 15.09 2.21 -0.34
C VAL A 18 15.28 2.08 1.18
N THR A 19 15.56 0.88 1.67
CA THR A 19 15.72 0.66 3.12
C THR A 19 17.03 1.23 3.65
N GLN A 20 18.07 1.30 2.83
CA GLN A 20 19.31 1.96 3.21
C GLN A 20 19.15 3.48 3.29
N LYS A 21 18.37 4.05 2.36
CA LYS A 21 18.15 5.50 2.32
C LYS A 21 17.20 5.96 3.43
N TYR A 22 16.22 5.15 3.78
CA TYR A 22 15.22 5.50 4.79
C TYR A 22 15.13 4.41 5.86
N PRO A 23 16.17 4.27 6.71
CA PRO A 23 16.18 3.23 7.74
C PRO A 23 15.06 3.43 8.76
N GLY A 24 14.52 2.34 9.26
CA GLY A 24 13.45 2.39 10.26
C GLY A 24 12.06 2.64 9.69
N ARG A 25 11.93 2.81 8.38
CA ARG A 25 10.63 2.96 7.71
C ARG A 25 10.24 1.66 7.01
N ILE A 26 8.94 1.50 6.81
CA ILE A 26 8.40 0.30 6.19
C ILE A 26 8.26 0.53 4.68
N PRO A 27 8.94 -0.30 3.86
CA PRO A 27 8.86 -0.15 2.41
C PRO A 27 7.58 -0.78 1.86
N ILE A 28 6.82 0.00 1.11
CA ILE A 28 5.55 -0.44 0.54
C ILE A 28 5.51 -0.17 -0.96
N VAL A 29 4.68 -0.94 -1.65
CA VAL A 29 4.27 -0.65 -3.02
C VAL A 29 2.76 -0.47 -2.99
N LEU A 30 2.29 0.74 -3.27
CA LEU A 30 0.87 1.05 -3.27
C LEU A 30 0.33 0.90 -4.69
N ILE A 31 -0.70 0.07 -4.84
CA ILE A 31 -1.30 -0.26 -6.13
C ILE A 31 -2.79 0.11 -6.12
N PRO A 32 -3.17 1.24 -6.73
CA PRO A 32 -4.58 1.55 -6.90
C PRO A 32 -5.24 0.55 -7.84
N THR A 33 -6.40 0.01 -7.45
CA THR A 33 -7.12 -0.99 -8.25
C THR A 33 -8.39 -0.45 -8.89
N SER A 34 -8.86 0.72 -8.45
CA SER A 34 -10.04 1.37 -9.03
C SER A 34 -9.61 2.47 -9.99
N GLN A 35 -10.16 2.47 -11.20
CA GLN A 35 -9.83 3.47 -12.21
C GLN A 35 -10.13 4.90 -11.75
N GLU A 36 -11.18 5.05 -10.93
CA GLU A 36 -11.55 6.35 -10.40
C GLU A 36 -10.52 6.96 -9.46
N LEU A 37 -9.55 6.18 -9.00
CA LEU A 37 -8.45 6.70 -8.18
C LEU A 37 -7.37 7.36 -9.04
N GLY A 38 -7.54 7.36 -10.35
CA GLY A 38 -6.63 8.07 -11.27
C GLY A 38 -5.41 7.23 -11.63
N VAL A 39 -4.23 7.76 -11.41
CA VAL A 39 -2.98 7.23 -11.96
C VAL A 39 -2.79 5.76 -11.64
N VAL A 40 -2.55 4.98 -12.69
CA VAL A 40 -2.36 3.54 -12.64
C VAL A 40 -0.93 3.14 -12.28
N ASN A 41 -0.07 4.10 -11.94
CA ASN A 41 1.31 3.81 -11.61
C ASN A 41 1.45 3.32 -10.17
N ASN A 42 2.22 2.27 -9.99
CA ASN A 42 2.56 1.80 -8.66
C ASN A 42 3.43 2.82 -7.96
N ALA A 43 3.10 3.14 -6.74
CA ALA A 43 3.88 4.08 -5.94
C ALA A 43 4.74 3.31 -4.96
N ILE A 44 6.07 3.43 -5.11
CA ILE A 44 7.03 2.88 -4.15
C ILE A 44 7.27 3.96 -3.11
N ALA A 45 7.09 3.60 -1.85
CA ALA A 45 7.22 4.56 -0.76
C ALA A 45 7.74 3.87 0.50
N THR A 46 8.19 4.68 1.44
CA THR A 46 8.46 4.21 2.79
C THR A 46 7.61 5.00 3.76
N ILE A 47 7.04 4.33 4.72
CA ILE A 47 6.15 4.98 5.68
C ILE A 47 6.56 4.63 7.11
N LYS A 48 6.25 5.52 8.04
CA LYS A 48 6.39 5.23 9.46
C LYS A 48 5.34 4.21 9.86
N SER A 49 5.61 3.45 10.92
CA SER A 49 4.62 2.52 11.44
C SER A 49 3.45 3.29 12.04
N VAL A 50 2.32 3.25 11.36
CA VAL A 50 1.06 3.84 11.80
C VAL A 50 -0.03 2.80 11.65
N ASN A 51 -1.21 3.02 12.21
CA ASN A 51 -2.31 2.10 11.97
C ASN A 51 -2.96 2.37 10.61
N ILE A 52 -3.67 1.37 10.13
CA ILE A 52 -4.30 1.43 8.79
C ILE A 52 -5.32 2.57 8.70
N GLY A 53 -6.04 2.83 9.79
CA GLY A 53 -7.02 3.93 9.82
C GLY A 53 -6.37 5.28 9.55
N TYR A 54 -5.22 5.53 10.14
CA TYR A 54 -4.48 6.78 9.90
C TYR A 54 -4.00 6.87 8.46
N LEU A 55 -3.45 5.76 7.94
CA LEU A 55 -2.99 5.72 6.56
C LEU A 55 -4.13 5.98 5.58
N LEU A 56 -5.30 5.41 5.84
CA LEU A 56 -6.48 5.65 5.00
C LEU A 56 -6.92 7.10 5.01
N LEU A 57 -6.84 7.78 6.16
CA LEU A 57 -7.17 9.21 6.23
C LEU A 57 -6.23 10.04 5.35
N GLU A 58 -4.94 9.75 5.38
CA GLU A 58 -3.97 10.43 4.51
C GLU A 58 -4.26 10.17 3.04
N LEU A 59 -4.58 8.93 2.69
CA LEU A 59 -4.88 8.57 1.30
C LEU A 59 -6.17 9.21 0.81
N ARG A 60 -7.19 9.32 1.67
CA ARG A 60 -8.43 10.03 1.32
C ARG A 60 -8.17 11.47 0.94
N GLN A 61 -7.30 12.15 1.69
CA GLN A 61 -6.91 13.53 1.37
C GLN A 61 -6.14 13.61 0.08
N LYS A 62 -5.20 12.68 -0.12
CA LYS A 62 -4.38 12.65 -1.34
C LYS A 62 -5.23 12.47 -2.60
N PHE A 63 -6.22 11.57 -2.54
CA PHE A 63 -7.10 11.29 -3.67
C PHE A 63 -8.35 12.16 -3.71
N LYS A 64 -8.49 13.08 -2.76
CA LYS A 64 -9.61 14.05 -2.70
C LYS A 64 -10.97 13.38 -2.75
N LEU A 65 -11.18 12.38 -1.90
CA LEU A 65 -12.42 11.64 -1.87
C LEU A 65 -13.53 12.41 -1.18
N ARG A 66 -14.76 12.17 -1.65
CA ARG A 66 -15.97 12.70 -1.02
C ARG A 66 -16.37 11.85 0.18
N GLU A 67 -17.27 12.37 1.02
CA GLU A 67 -17.73 11.66 2.23
C GLU A 67 -18.43 10.35 1.92
N ASP A 68 -19.11 10.26 0.77
CA ASP A 68 -19.81 9.05 0.36
C ASP A 68 -18.92 8.03 -0.34
N GLU A 69 -17.62 8.31 -0.41
CA GLU A 69 -16.65 7.41 -1.04
C GLU A 69 -15.78 6.78 0.03
N GLY A 70 -15.72 5.45 0.03
CA GLY A 70 -14.89 4.69 0.95
C GLY A 70 -13.58 4.24 0.33
N LEU A 71 -12.55 4.09 1.16
CA LEU A 71 -11.30 3.47 0.77
C LEU A 71 -11.02 2.29 1.67
N TYR A 72 -10.45 1.25 1.11
CA TYR A 72 -9.93 0.15 1.91
C TYR A 72 -8.65 -0.40 1.29
N LEU A 73 -7.81 -0.97 2.14
CA LEU A 73 -6.55 -1.59 1.76
C LEU A 73 -6.66 -3.10 1.95
N TYR A 74 -6.09 -3.83 1.01
CA TYR A 74 -5.98 -5.27 1.16
C TYR A 74 -4.61 -5.73 0.67
N CYS A 75 -4.19 -6.92 1.09
CA CYS A 75 -2.91 -7.48 0.72
C CYS A 75 -2.95 -9.00 0.77
N GLY A 76 -1.89 -9.61 0.28
CA GLY A 76 -1.76 -11.06 0.24
C GLY A 76 -2.49 -11.67 -0.96
N LEU A 77 -2.17 -12.93 -1.24
CA LEU A 77 -2.73 -13.66 -2.37
C LEU A 77 -4.24 -13.85 -2.24
N ASN A 78 -4.75 -13.91 -1.01
CA ASN A 78 -6.17 -14.11 -0.75
C ASN A 78 -6.94 -12.80 -0.60
N GLN A 79 -6.34 -11.67 -0.98
CA GLN A 79 -6.97 -10.35 -0.91
C GLN A 79 -7.55 -10.07 0.48
N THR A 80 -6.69 -10.18 1.50
CA THR A 80 -7.09 -9.97 2.88
C THR A 80 -7.22 -8.49 3.17
N TYR A 81 -8.41 -8.04 3.56
CA TYR A 81 -8.64 -6.66 3.96
C TYR A 81 -7.97 -6.38 5.29
N LEU A 82 -7.35 -5.20 5.37
CA LEU A 82 -6.65 -4.78 6.58
C LEU A 82 -7.60 -3.97 7.47
N PRO A 83 -7.84 -4.40 8.72
CA PRO A 83 -8.67 -3.62 9.64
C PRO A 83 -8.01 -2.29 9.97
N ILE A 84 -8.83 -1.27 10.24
CA ILE A 84 -8.32 0.06 10.58
C ILE A 84 -7.48 0.07 11.85
N THR A 85 -7.69 -0.91 12.74
CA THR A 85 -6.94 -1.04 14.00
C THR A 85 -5.61 -1.74 13.84
N CYS A 86 -5.37 -2.39 12.69
CA CYS A 86 -4.11 -3.07 12.41
C CYS A 86 -3.00 -2.04 12.17
N SER A 87 -1.80 -2.29 12.71
CA SER A 87 -0.66 -1.46 12.37
C SER A 87 -0.05 -1.88 11.04
N ILE A 88 0.60 -0.94 10.35
CA ILE A 88 1.29 -1.25 9.11
C ILE A 88 2.44 -2.21 9.35
N GLU A 89 3.06 -2.15 10.53
CA GLU A 89 4.13 -3.05 10.90
C GLU A 89 3.64 -4.50 11.02
N GLU A 90 2.45 -4.70 11.61
CA GLU A 90 1.84 -6.03 11.68
C GLU A 90 1.54 -6.58 10.29
N ALA A 91 0.99 -5.73 9.41
CA ALA A 91 0.72 -6.13 8.03
C ALA A 91 2.01 -6.48 7.30
N TYR A 92 3.07 -5.72 7.53
CA TYR A 92 4.38 -5.97 6.92
C TYR A 92 4.94 -7.33 7.35
N ARG A 93 4.91 -7.63 8.65
CA ARG A 93 5.41 -8.91 9.14
C ARG A 93 4.63 -10.09 8.60
N LYS A 94 3.32 -9.93 8.40
CA LYS A 94 2.45 -11.02 7.99
C LYS A 94 2.42 -11.23 6.48
N PHE A 95 2.53 -10.15 5.69
CA PHE A 95 2.31 -10.20 4.24
C PHE A 95 3.49 -9.71 3.41
N GLN A 96 4.66 -9.56 4.01
CA GLN A 96 5.85 -9.14 3.27
C GLN A 96 6.12 -10.07 2.10
N ASP A 97 6.37 -9.50 0.91
CA ASP A 97 6.74 -10.27 -0.26
C ASP A 97 8.20 -10.74 -0.15
N PRO A 98 8.58 -11.84 -0.82
CA PRO A 98 9.98 -12.26 -0.87
C PRO A 98 10.96 -11.18 -1.36
N ASP A 99 10.51 -10.21 -2.16
CA ASP A 99 11.34 -9.09 -2.60
C ASP A 99 11.62 -8.05 -1.50
N GLY A 100 10.94 -8.17 -0.36
CA GLY A 100 11.09 -7.29 0.80
C GLY A 100 10.00 -6.26 0.96
N PHE A 101 9.24 -5.96 -0.08
CA PHE A 101 8.18 -4.96 -0.02
C PHE A 101 6.86 -5.53 0.52
N LEU A 102 6.07 -4.65 1.09
CA LEU A 102 4.65 -4.92 1.36
C LEU A 102 3.82 -4.33 0.24
N TYR A 103 3.06 -5.17 -0.48
CA TYR A 103 2.19 -4.72 -1.55
C TYR A 103 0.81 -4.42 -0.97
N LEU A 104 0.42 -3.15 -1.04
CA LEU A 104 -0.89 -2.68 -0.58
C LEU A 104 -1.75 -2.32 -1.78
N TYR A 105 -2.87 -3.00 -1.89
CA TYR A 105 -3.85 -2.73 -2.94
C TYR A 105 -4.91 -1.80 -2.38
N LEU A 106 -5.16 -0.70 -3.09
CA LEU A 106 -6.09 0.33 -2.66
C LEU A 106 -7.33 0.30 -3.54
N ALA A 107 -8.48 0.10 -2.92
CA ALA A 107 -9.75 0.04 -3.62
C ALA A 107 -10.69 1.13 -3.11
N LYS A 108 -11.49 1.67 -4.03
CA LYS A 108 -12.50 2.69 -3.74
C LYS A 108 -13.88 2.06 -3.83
N GLU A 109 -14.77 2.44 -2.93
CA GLU A 109 -16.14 2.00 -2.92
C GLU A 109 -17.06 3.18 -2.70
N VAL A 110 -18.18 3.22 -3.45
CA VAL A 110 -19.22 4.21 -3.20
C VAL A 110 -20.14 3.69 -2.11
N ILE A 111 -20.27 4.46 -1.03
CA ILE A 111 -21.08 4.08 0.10
C ILE A 111 -22.43 4.78 -0.02
N PHE A 112 -23.49 3.98 -0.16
CA PHE A 112 -24.86 4.49 -0.13
C PHE A 112 -25.32 4.45 1.32
N GLY A 113 -25.37 5.62 1.91
CA GLY A 113 -25.81 5.78 3.31
C GLY A 113 -27.28 5.74 3.48
#